data_1b802790bcde74c01a65e35d39eb7e52
#
_entry.id   1b802790bcde74c01a65e35d39eb7e52
#
_cell.length_a   1.000
_cell.length_b   1.000
_cell.length_c   1.000
_cell.angle_alpha   90.00
_cell.angle_beta   90.00
_cell.angle_gamma   90.00
#
_symmetry.space_group_name_H-M   'P 1'
#
loop_
_entity.id
_entity.type
_entity.pdbx_description
1 polymer ?
#
loop_
_entity_poly.entity_id
_entity_poly.type
_entity_poly.pdbx_seq_one_letter_code
_entity_poly.pdbx_strand_id
1 'polypeptide(L)'
;MKMRKNFIGACLIAALLFVSSAFTSLAEFGPTIIDTTGPVTSAPSGDDAKAEALAKTLTAQITDQIILVVDHSLSLYNKQADGSWQKAMEIYCGYGRNGLKAWNERHEGDQTTPVGSFPILHAFGISPNPGTQMSWRDVTPNSYWSGEQATYNTWVESATPISGEHLSEYTICYKYAMAVGFNVNPTVYKRGSAIFLHCKNPADWGSAGCVSVEEADMIALLQQCHNGCYMMIVPNEASIANF
;
A
#
# COMPACT_ATOMS: atom_id res chain seq x y z
N MET A 1 1.67 -64.69 12.76
CA MET A 1 1.63 -65.92 11.94
C MET A 1 1.68 -65.50 10.47
N LYS A 2 2.74 -65.97 9.77
CA LYS A 2 2.99 -66.04 8.30
C LYS A 2 2.97 -64.69 7.52
N MET A 3 4.11 -64.15 7.10
CA MET A 3 5.15 -64.58 6.13
C MET A 3 4.84 -64.13 4.69
N ARG A 4 5.70 -63.19 4.21
CA ARG A 4 6.57 -63.19 3.01
C ARG A 4 5.92 -63.44 1.63
N LYS A 5 6.21 -62.61 0.62
CA LYS A 5 7.30 -62.89 -0.34
C LYS A 5 7.56 -61.72 -1.29
N ASN A 6 8.87 -61.48 -1.50
CA ASN A 6 9.50 -60.71 -2.56
C ASN A 6 9.22 -61.28 -3.97
N PHE A 7 9.28 -60.43 -4.98
CA PHE A 7 9.87 -60.86 -6.27
C PHE A 7 10.62 -59.67 -6.94
N ILE A 8 11.87 -59.95 -7.19
CA ILE A 8 12.85 -59.18 -7.99
C ILE A 8 12.69 -59.67 -9.43
N GLY A 9 12.81 -58.79 -10.39
CA GLY A 9 12.91 -59.16 -11.80
C GLY A 9 13.56 -58.04 -12.59
N ALA A 10 14.88 -58.15 -12.76
CA ALA A 10 15.65 -57.35 -13.70
C ALA A 10 15.61 -57.98 -15.09
N CYS A 11 15.60 -57.19 -16.14
CA CYS A 11 16.13 -57.58 -17.44
C CYS A 11 16.74 -56.38 -18.18
N LEU A 12 18.00 -56.59 -18.52
CA LEU A 12 18.87 -55.75 -19.36
C LEU A 12 18.64 -56.06 -20.87
N ILE A 13 19.32 -55.24 -21.70
CA ILE A 13 19.80 -55.41 -23.12
C ILE A 13 18.91 -54.64 -24.11
N ALA A 14 19.41 -53.86 -25.09
CA ALA A 14 20.74 -53.59 -25.65
C ALA A 14 20.73 -52.32 -26.49
N ALA A 15 21.90 -51.77 -26.72
CA ALA A 15 22.21 -50.59 -27.54
C ALA A 15 22.02 -50.82 -29.03
N LEU A 16 21.70 -49.75 -29.77
CA LEU A 16 22.15 -49.61 -31.16
C LEU A 16 22.38 -48.15 -31.50
N LEU A 17 23.59 -47.81 -31.84
CA LEU A 17 24.09 -46.56 -32.34
C LEU A 17 23.55 -46.25 -33.73
N PHE A 18 23.07 -45.03 -33.95
CA PHE A 18 23.09 -44.39 -35.26
C PHE A 18 23.65 -42.98 -35.10
N VAL A 19 24.85 -42.79 -35.64
CA VAL A 19 25.46 -41.50 -35.86
C VAL A 19 24.84 -40.90 -37.11
N SER A 20 24.22 -39.75 -36.98
CA SER A 20 23.90 -38.88 -38.11
C SER A 20 24.30 -37.45 -37.73
N SER A 21 25.38 -37.00 -38.36
CA SER A 21 25.85 -35.63 -38.32
C SER A 21 24.90 -34.70 -39.05
N ALA A 22 24.33 -33.76 -38.36
CA ALA A 22 23.72 -32.55 -38.93
C ALA A 22 24.32 -31.33 -38.21
N PHE A 23 25.12 -30.58 -38.95
CA PHE A 23 25.55 -29.23 -38.59
C PHE A 23 24.29 -28.35 -38.52
N THR A 24 24.02 -27.79 -37.36
CA THR A 24 23.11 -26.65 -37.24
C THR A 24 23.75 -25.58 -36.36
N SER A 25 23.80 -24.42 -36.95
CA SER A 25 24.35 -23.16 -36.50
C SER A 25 24.17 -22.89 -34.99
N LEU A 26 25.25 -22.50 -34.36
CA LEU A 26 25.25 -21.80 -33.07
C LEU A 26 24.54 -20.47 -33.25
N ALA A 27 23.33 -20.39 -32.79
CA ALA A 27 22.72 -19.11 -32.48
C ALA A 27 23.42 -18.56 -31.23
N GLU A 28 24.22 -17.51 -31.41
CA GLU A 28 24.72 -16.70 -30.30
C GLU A 28 23.57 -16.17 -29.51
N PHE A 29 23.36 -16.68 -28.30
CA PHE A 29 22.57 -16.00 -27.27
C PHE A 29 23.41 -14.81 -26.79
N GLY A 30 23.17 -13.66 -27.39
CA GLY A 30 23.63 -12.39 -26.83
C GLY A 30 22.93 -12.20 -25.46
N PRO A 31 23.58 -11.49 -24.50
CA PRO A 31 22.99 -11.25 -23.21
C PRO A 31 21.68 -10.49 -23.41
N THR A 32 20.57 -11.08 -22.98
CA THR A 32 19.29 -10.37 -22.87
C THR A 32 19.52 -9.25 -21.86
N ILE A 33 19.63 -8.03 -22.35
CA ILE A 33 19.58 -6.84 -21.51
C ILE A 33 18.16 -6.85 -20.95
N ILE A 34 18.02 -7.23 -19.68
CA ILE A 34 16.79 -6.99 -18.94
C ILE A 34 16.72 -5.47 -18.82
N ASP A 35 15.82 -4.88 -19.59
CA ASP A 35 15.47 -3.48 -19.47
C ASP A 35 14.86 -3.26 -18.08
N THR A 36 15.70 -2.83 -17.14
CA THR A 36 15.29 -2.40 -15.80
C THR A 36 14.86 -0.94 -15.81
N THR A 37 14.18 -0.50 -16.86
CA THR A 37 13.42 0.75 -16.77
C THR A 37 12.22 0.46 -15.88
N GLY A 38 12.39 0.74 -14.59
CA GLY A 38 11.29 0.93 -13.67
C GLY A 38 10.28 1.94 -14.23
N PRO A 39 9.10 2.08 -13.64
CA PRO A 39 8.06 2.96 -14.16
C PRO A 39 8.67 4.31 -14.49
N VAL A 40 8.55 4.70 -15.77
CA VAL A 40 9.05 6.00 -16.25
C VAL A 40 8.21 7.05 -15.53
N THR A 41 8.76 7.61 -14.47
CA THR A 41 8.22 8.83 -13.88
C THR A 41 8.40 9.92 -14.92
N SER A 42 7.33 10.22 -15.66
CA SER A 42 7.32 11.39 -16.53
C SER A 42 7.62 12.62 -15.68
N ALA A 43 8.63 13.40 -16.05
CA ALA A 43 8.89 14.67 -15.40
C ALA A 43 7.60 15.52 -15.45
N PRO A 44 7.20 16.16 -14.33
CA PRO A 44 5.95 16.90 -14.27
C PRO A 44 5.94 18.01 -15.32
N SER A 45 4.85 18.12 -16.06
CA SER A 45 4.58 19.31 -16.88
C SER A 45 4.31 20.48 -15.93
N GLY A 46 4.86 21.67 -16.22
CA GLY A 46 4.84 22.82 -15.31
C GLY A 46 3.48 23.46 -14.99
N ASP A 47 2.37 22.86 -15.44
CA ASP A 47 1.01 23.37 -15.24
C ASP A 47 0.10 22.27 -14.65
N ASP A 48 0.34 21.88 -13.42
CA ASP A 48 -0.53 20.96 -12.70
C ASP A 48 -1.54 21.74 -11.84
N ALA A 49 -2.78 21.85 -12.30
CA ALA A 49 -3.86 22.55 -11.60
C ALA A 49 -4.11 22.04 -10.17
N LYS A 50 -3.84 20.74 -9.91
CA LYS A 50 -3.91 20.16 -8.56
C LYS A 50 -2.81 20.73 -7.66
N ALA A 51 -1.59 20.93 -8.18
CA ALA A 51 -0.48 21.55 -7.45
C ALA A 51 -0.80 22.98 -7.03
N GLU A 52 -1.41 23.77 -7.94
CA GLU A 52 -1.86 25.13 -7.64
C GLU A 52 -2.99 25.16 -6.60
N ALA A 53 -3.93 24.20 -6.67
CA ALA A 53 -5.01 24.09 -5.69
C ALA A 53 -4.45 23.69 -4.32
N LEU A 54 -3.51 22.73 -4.24
CA LEU A 54 -2.84 22.30 -3.02
C LEU A 54 -2.11 23.45 -2.33
N ALA A 55 -1.39 24.29 -3.09
CA ALA A 55 -0.64 25.42 -2.55
C ALA A 55 -1.52 26.42 -1.74
N LYS A 56 -2.82 26.44 -2.01
CA LYS A 56 -3.80 27.33 -1.35
C LYS A 56 -4.45 26.74 -0.11
N THR A 57 -4.20 25.46 0.20
CA THR A 57 -4.82 24.74 1.31
C THR A 57 -4.17 25.07 2.66
N LEU A 58 -4.93 24.90 3.74
CA LEU A 58 -4.38 24.99 5.10
C LEU A 58 -3.38 23.84 5.35
N THR A 59 -3.60 22.68 4.75
CA THR A 59 -2.69 21.55 4.83
C THR A 59 -1.30 21.90 4.28
N ALA A 60 -1.22 22.63 3.18
CA ALA A 60 0.05 23.05 2.57
C ALA A 60 0.86 24.04 3.44
N GLN A 61 0.25 24.62 4.49
CA GLN A 61 0.94 25.49 5.44
C GLN A 61 1.64 24.71 6.55
N ILE A 62 1.24 23.45 6.80
CA ILE A 62 1.71 22.63 7.93
C ILE A 62 2.51 21.40 7.52
N THR A 63 2.62 21.14 6.21
CA THR A 63 3.43 20.04 5.68
C THR A 63 4.15 20.45 4.40
N ASP A 64 5.19 19.73 4.05
CA ASP A 64 5.92 19.82 2.78
C ASP A 64 5.68 18.60 1.87
N GLN A 65 4.81 17.65 2.30
CA GLN A 65 4.51 16.47 1.51
C GLN A 65 3.04 16.05 1.65
N ILE A 66 2.33 15.89 0.52
CA ILE A 66 0.92 15.51 0.50
C ILE A 66 0.70 14.33 -0.47
N ILE A 67 0.09 13.27 0.05
CA ILE A 67 -0.54 12.21 -0.76
C ILE A 67 -1.98 12.67 -1.04
N LEU A 68 -2.26 13.04 -2.28
CA LEU A 68 -3.59 13.49 -2.71
C LEU A 68 -4.36 12.36 -3.37
N VAL A 69 -5.55 12.03 -2.86
CA VAL A 69 -6.50 11.11 -3.47
C VAL A 69 -7.68 11.90 -4.04
N VAL A 70 -7.84 11.82 -5.35
CA VAL A 70 -8.97 12.39 -6.09
C VAL A 70 -9.52 11.29 -6.97
N ASP A 71 -10.77 10.91 -6.77
CA ASP A 71 -11.37 9.77 -7.46
C ASP A 71 -10.49 8.52 -7.27
N HIS A 72 -10.12 7.80 -8.32
CA HIS A 72 -9.23 6.64 -8.25
C HIS A 72 -7.76 6.98 -8.57
N SER A 73 -7.37 8.25 -8.51
CA SER A 73 -5.98 8.70 -8.67
C SER A 73 -5.39 9.07 -7.32
N LEU A 74 -4.23 8.48 -7.00
CA LEU A 74 -3.39 8.86 -5.87
C LEU A 74 -2.11 9.49 -6.40
N SER A 75 -1.85 10.74 -5.99
CA SER A 75 -0.66 11.48 -6.39
C SER A 75 0.16 11.90 -5.17
N LEU A 76 1.47 11.74 -5.23
CA LEU A 76 2.40 12.28 -4.24
C LEU A 76 2.91 13.64 -4.70
N TYR A 77 2.77 14.65 -3.86
CA TYR A 77 3.27 15.99 -4.08
C TYR A 77 4.30 16.39 -3.02
N ASN A 78 5.38 17.01 -3.48
CA ASN A 78 6.41 17.58 -2.62
C ASN A 78 6.47 19.10 -2.79
N LYS A 79 6.58 19.83 -1.67
CA LYS A 79 6.79 21.27 -1.67
C LYS A 79 8.24 21.58 -2.01
N GLN A 80 8.44 22.48 -2.95
CA GLN A 80 9.75 22.92 -3.41
C GLN A 80 10.27 24.08 -2.57
N ALA A 81 11.56 24.40 -2.69
CA ALA A 81 12.20 25.49 -1.95
C ALA A 81 11.60 26.87 -2.28
N ASP A 82 11.02 27.05 -3.45
CA ASP A 82 10.32 28.26 -3.88
C ASP A 82 8.86 28.31 -3.39
N GLY A 83 8.40 27.28 -2.69
CA GLY A 83 7.04 27.16 -2.16
C GLY A 83 6.03 26.54 -3.14
N SER A 84 6.43 26.27 -4.37
CA SER A 84 5.59 25.53 -5.35
C SER A 84 5.44 24.07 -4.95
N TRP A 85 4.41 23.41 -5.49
CA TRP A 85 4.17 21.97 -5.29
C TRP A 85 4.45 21.22 -6.58
N GLN A 86 5.22 20.15 -6.49
CA GLN A 86 5.60 19.32 -7.61
C GLN A 86 5.10 17.89 -7.41
N LYS A 87 4.41 17.36 -8.41
CA LYS A 87 3.99 15.96 -8.43
C LYS A 87 5.20 15.05 -8.65
N ALA A 88 5.44 14.16 -7.70
CA ALA A 88 6.52 13.17 -7.74
C ALA A 88 6.04 11.82 -8.28
N MET A 89 4.76 11.49 -8.07
CA MET A 89 4.18 10.20 -8.44
C MET A 89 2.68 10.34 -8.68
N GLU A 90 2.12 9.54 -9.60
CA GLU A 90 0.68 9.38 -9.77
C GLU A 90 0.38 7.92 -10.13
N ILE A 91 -0.56 7.31 -9.39
CA ILE A 91 -0.91 5.90 -9.50
C ILE A 91 -2.41 5.71 -9.34
N TYR A 92 -2.92 4.55 -9.74
CA TYR A 92 -4.29 4.14 -9.47
C TYR A 92 -4.45 3.71 -8.00
N CYS A 93 -5.58 4.04 -7.37
CA CYS A 93 -5.93 3.56 -6.04
C CYS A 93 -7.38 3.09 -5.94
N GLY A 94 -7.62 2.14 -5.03
CA GLY A 94 -8.93 1.79 -4.54
C GLY A 94 -9.24 2.48 -3.22
N TYR A 95 -10.52 2.50 -2.82
CA TYR A 95 -10.97 3.00 -1.53
C TYR A 95 -12.21 2.23 -1.05
N GLY A 96 -12.89 2.69 -0.02
CA GLY A 96 -14.06 2.03 0.57
C GLY A 96 -15.12 1.64 -0.45
N ARG A 97 -15.64 0.41 -0.37
CA ARG A 97 -16.65 -0.13 -1.33
C ARG A 97 -17.88 0.74 -1.46
N ASN A 98 -18.23 1.48 -0.43
CA ASN A 98 -19.37 2.41 -0.40
C ASN A 98 -18.97 3.87 -0.69
N GLY A 99 -17.78 4.09 -1.27
CA GLY A 99 -17.29 5.40 -1.71
C GLY A 99 -16.71 6.26 -0.59
N LEU A 100 -16.78 7.57 -0.77
CA LEU A 100 -16.26 8.58 0.14
C LEU A 100 -17.37 9.20 0.96
N LYS A 101 -17.10 9.51 2.23
CA LYS A 101 -18.03 10.24 3.10
C LYS A 101 -17.35 11.27 3.98
N ALA A 102 -18.07 12.36 4.26
CA ALA A 102 -17.62 13.35 5.23
C ALA A 102 -17.66 12.81 6.67
N TRP A 103 -16.89 13.47 7.56
CA TRP A 103 -16.77 13.07 8.97
C TRP A 103 -18.11 12.81 9.67
N ASN A 104 -19.06 13.72 9.52
CA ASN A 104 -20.37 13.68 10.21
C ASN A 104 -21.31 12.59 9.69
N GLU A 105 -21.05 12.05 8.52
CA GLU A 105 -21.85 11.02 7.86
C GLU A 105 -21.33 9.61 8.09
N ARG A 106 -20.09 9.48 8.59
CA ARG A 106 -19.41 8.19 8.79
C ARG A 106 -19.74 7.55 10.13
N HIS A 107 -19.66 6.21 10.14
CA HIS A 107 -19.65 5.36 11.32
C HIS A 107 -18.83 4.10 11.06
N GLU A 108 -18.46 3.41 12.14
CA GLU A 108 -17.76 2.13 12.07
C GLU A 108 -18.51 1.12 11.20
N GLY A 109 -17.79 0.45 10.30
CA GLY A 109 -18.35 -0.61 9.46
C GLY A 109 -19.17 -0.13 8.25
N ASP A 110 -19.24 1.18 7.97
CA ASP A 110 -20.00 1.72 6.84
C ASP A 110 -19.33 1.51 5.48
N GLN A 111 -18.08 0.98 5.47
CA GLN A 111 -17.27 0.69 4.31
C GLN A 111 -16.97 1.91 3.42
N THR A 112 -16.95 3.11 4.02
CA THR A 112 -16.59 4.35 3.30
C THR A 112 -15.23 4.85 3.72
N THR A 113 -14.52 5.51 2.80
CA THR A 113 -13.27 6.21 3.09
C THR A 113 -13.55 7.65 3.51
N PRO A 114 -12.90 8.18 4.55
CA PRO A 114 -13.15 9.54 5.01
C PRO A 114 -12.67 10.59 4.02
N VAL A 115 -13.49 11.59 3.76
CA VAL A 115 -13.09 12.84 3.11
C VAL A 115 -12.40 13.73 4.14
N GLY A 116 -11.24 14.29 3.79
CA GLY A 116 -10.49 15.18 4.68
C GLY A 116 -9.00 15.20 4.39
N SER A 117 -8.27 15.92 5.22
CA SER A 117 -6.81 15.96 5.25
C SER A 117 -6.33 15.43 6.60
N PHE A 118 -5.49 14.41 6.58
CA PHE A 118 -5.10 13.63 7.76
C PHE A 118 -3.58 13.46 7.80
N PRO A 119 -2.92 13.61 8.96
CA PRO A 119 -1.51 13.27 9.09
C PRO A 119 -1.30 11.77 8.87
N ILE A 120 -0.20 11.38 8.26
CA ILE A 120 0.28 10.00 8.33
C ILE A 120 1.01 9.83 9.66
N LEU A 121 0.53 8.89 10.49
CA LEU A 121 1.03 8.70 11.85
C LEU A 121 2.36 7.95 11.86
N HIS A 122 2.44 6.87 11.13
CA HIS A 122 3.62 6.03 10.94
C HIS A 122 3.38 5.02 9.82
N ALA A 123 4.44 4.47 9.31
CA ALA A 123 4.41 3.32 8.42
C ALA A 123 4.53 2.01 9.23
N PHE A 124 4.03 0.91 8.69
CA PHE A 124 4.14 -0.41 9.31
C PHE A 124 4.08 -1.53 8.29
N GLY A 125 4.46 -2.73 8.69
CA GLY A 125 4.34 -3.88 7.79
C GLY A 125 4.67 -5.22 8.44
N ILE A 126 4.16 -6.29 7.81
CA ILE A 126 4.52 -7.68 8.10
C ILE A 126 5.88 -8.02 7.44
N SER A 127 6.14 -7.44 6.28
CA SER A 127 7.44 -7.53 5.60
C SER A 127 8.45 -6.53 6.19
N PRO A 128 9.75 -6.75 6.03
CA PRO A 128 10.77 -5.81 6.49
C PRO A 128 10.60 -4.42 5.91
N ASN A 129 11.03 -3.39 6.64
CA ASN A 129 11.04 -2.00 6.16
C ASN A 129 11.67 -1.91 4.76
N PRO A 130 10.96 -1.39 3.75
CA PRO A 130 11.43 -1.32 2.37
C PRO A 130 12.40 -0.15 2.10
N GLY A 131 12.90 0.51 3.14
CA GLY A 131 13.79 1.67 3.05
C GLY A 131 13.07 3.01 3.26
N THR A 132 11.92 3.03 3.94
CA THR A 132 11.22 4.28 4.27
C THR A 132 11.99 5.11 5.30
N GLN A 133 11.91 6.43 5.16
CA GLN A 133 12.38 7.42 6.15
C GLN A 133 11.32 7.75 7.20
N MET A 134 10.11 7.21 7.06
CA MET A 134 9.05 7.36 8.06
C MET A 134 9.34 6.51 9.30
N SER A 135 8.76 6.91 10.42
CA SER A 135 8.68 6.04 11.60
C SER A 135 8.05 4.72 11.20
N TRP A 136 8.76 3.61 11.44
CA TRP A 136 8.35 2.26 11.04
C TRP A 136 8.02 1.39 12.24
N ARG A 137 6.97 0.57 12.12
CA ARG A 137 6.61 -0.48 13.09
C ARG A 137 6.53 -1.84 12.40
N ASP A 138 7.26 -2.81 12.92
CA ASP A 138 7.09 -4.20 12.50
C ASP A 138 5.80 -4.78 13.10
N VAL A 139 5.01 -5.45 12.27
CA VAL A 139 3.84 -6.19 12.73
C VAL A 139 4.31 -7.51 13.34
N THR A 140 3.95 -7.74 14.59
CA THR A 140 4.20 -8.97 15.33
C THR A 140 2.92 -9.80 15.46
N PRO A 141 2.99 -11.08 15.91
CA PRO A 141 1.78 -11.85 16.23
C PRO A 141 0.90 -11.24 17.33
N ASN A 142 1.40 -10.24 18.05
CA ASN A 142 0.69 -9.57 19.15
C ASN A 142 0.16 -8.19 18.73
N SER A 143 0.39 -7.75 17.51
CA SER A 143 0.03 -6.40 17.04
C SER A 143 -1.45 -6.31 16.66
N TYR A 144 -2.16 -5.39 17.26
CA TYR A 144 -3.57 -5.09 17.00
C TYR A 144 -3.78 -3.61 16.73
N TRP A 145 -4.77 -3.30 15.87
CA TRP A 145 -5.40 -1.99 15.85
C TRP A 145 -6.70 -2.08 16.63
N SER A 146 -6.74 -1.46 17.79
CA SER A 146 -7.76 -1.73 18.81
C SER A 146 -9.14 -1.20 18.46
N GLY A 147 -10.14 -2.04 18.62
CA GLY A 147 -11.57 -1.71 18.63
C GLY A 147 -12.16 -1.58 20.04
N GLU A 148 -11.36 -1.82 21.09
CA GLU A 148 -11.79 -1.66 22.48
C GLU A 148 -12.06 -0.19 22.81
N GLN A 149 -13.12 0.11 23.55
CA GLN A 149 -13.52 1.48 23.84
C GLN A 149 -12.43 2.34 24.46
N ALA A 150 -11.64 1.77 25.37
CA ALA A 150 -10.57 2.48 26.10
C ALA A 150 -9.35 2.80 25.23
N THR A 151 -9.09 1.99 24.21
CA THR A 151 -7.93 2.10 23.33
C THR A 151 -8.34 2.18 21.85
N TYR A 152 -9.59 2.60 21.61
CA TYR A 152 -10.17 2.65 20.28
C TYR A 152 -9.31 3.44 19.31
N ASN A 153 -9.13 2.85 18.12
CA ASN A 153 -8.39 3.44 17.02
C ASN A 153 -6.90 3.72 17.34
N THR A 154 -6.28 2.85 18.13
CA THR A 154 -4.85 2.90 18.42
C THR A 154 -4.17 1.56 18.21
N TRP A 155 -2.86 1.59 17.98
CA TRP A 155 -2.01 0.40 17.97
C TRP A 155 -1.81 -0.14 19.39
N VAL A 156 -2.06 -1.43 19.58
CA VAL A 156 -1.90 -2.14 20.86
C VAL A 156 -1.15 -3.44 20.64
N GLU A 157 -0.19 -3.75 21.53
CA GLU A 157 0.42 -5.07 21.62
C GLU A 157 -0.30 -5.87 22.69
N SER A 158 -0.83 -7.06 22.33
CA SER A 158 -1.56 -7.94 23.27
C SER A 158 -1.21 -9.39 23.01
N ALA A 159 -0.83 -10.10 24.09
CA ALA A 159 -0.60 -11.54 24.04
C ALA A 159 -1.91 -12.35 24.01
N THR A 160 -3.05 -11.71 24.24
CA THR A 160 -4.38 -12.31 24.18
C THR A 160 -5.23 -11.58 23.14
N PRO A 161 -6.16 -12.28 22.47
CA PRO A 161 -7.06 -11.63 21.50
C PRO A 161 -7.85 -10.47 22.15
N ILE A 162 -7.90 -9.35 21.43
CA ILE A 162 -8.72 -8.18 21.77
C ILE A 162 -9.64 -7.84 20.58
N SER A 163 -10.66 -7.00 20.81
CA SER A 163 -11.50 -6.48 19.75
C SER A 163 -10.68 -5.55 18.82
N GLY A 164 -10.94 -5.59 17.52
CA GLY A 164 -10.27 -4.80 16.49
C GLY A 164 -9.61 -5.65 15.41
N GLU A 165 -8.64 -5.09 14.71
CA GLU A 165 -7.90 -5.79 13.67
C GLU A 165 -6.64 -6.44 14.24
N HIS A 166 -6.51 -7.76 14.14
CA HIS A 166 -5.27 -8.48 14.40
C HIS A 166 -4.37 -8.34 13.17
N LEU A 167 -3.43 -7.39 13.21
CA LEU A 167 -2.72 -6.91 12.03
C LEU A 167 -1.93 -8.02 11.31
N SER A 168 -1.40 -9.00 12.06
CA SER A 168 -0.65 -10.12 11.49
C SER A 168 -1.47 -11.08 10.63
N GLU A 169 -2.80 -11.04 10.71
CA GLU A 169 -3.68 -11.88 9.89
C GLU A 169 -3.88 -11.34 8.48
N TYR A 170 -3.59 -10.07 8.23
CA TYR A 170 -3.75 -9.41 6.93
C TYR A 170 -2.47 -9.51 6.07
N THR A 171 -1.99 -10.75 5.87
CA THR A 171 -0.66 -11.05 5.30
C THR A 171 -0.39 -10.48 3.90
N ILE A 172 -1.41 -10.09 3.16
CA ILE A 172 -1.30 -9.45 1.85
C ILE A 172 -1.41 -7.94 2.00
N CYS A 173 -2.52 -7.48 2.59
CA CYS A 173 -2.82 -6.06 2.66
C CYS A 173 -1.83 -5.28 3.54
N TYR A 174 -1.38 -5.88 4.63
CA TYR A 174 -0.46 -5.23 5.56
C TYR A 174 0.98 -5.71 5.43
N LYS A 175 1.38 -6.24 4.23
CA LYS A 175 2.80 -6.38 3.91
C LYS A 175 3.51 -5.06 4.11
N TYR A 176 2.89 -3.97 3.60
CA TYR A 176 3.33 -2.59 3.70
C TYR A 176 2.12 -1.68 3.86
N ALA A 177 2.15 -0.79 4.82
CA ALA A 177 1.04 0.12 5.07
C ALA A 177 1.48 1.43 5.76
N MET A 178 0.61 2.43 5.70
CA MET A 178 0.70 3.70 6.43
C MET A 178 -0.58 3.92 7.23
N ALA A 179 -0.45 4.26 8.51
CA ALA A 179 -1.58 4.59 9.37
C ALA A 179 -2.01 6.04 9.14
N VAL A 180 -3.25 6.23 8.66
CA VAL A 180 -3.85 7.54 8.42
C VAL A 180 -4.49 8.06 9.70
N GLY A 181 -4.16 9.29 10.09
CA GLY A 181 -4.59 9.93 11.33
C GLY A 181 -6.05 10.39 11.33
N PHE A 182 -6.95 9.56 10.79
CA PHE A 182 -8.39 9.77 10.89
C PHE A 182 -8.90 9.41 12.29
N ASN A 183 -9.77 10.23 12.87
CA ASN A 183 -10.41 9.98 14.16
C ASN A 183 -9.44 9.69 15.32
N VAL A 184 -8.37 10.48 15.45
CA VAL A 184 -7.33 10.25 16.48
C VAL A 184 -7.21 11.37 17.50
N ASN A 185 -7.70 12.60 17.21
CA ASN A 185 -7.59 13.74 18.15
C ASN A 185 -8.73 14.77 17.99
N PRO A 186 -9.78 14.69 18.83
CA PRO A 186 -10.08 13.61 19.78
C PRO A 186 -10.61 12.36 19.07
N THR A 187 -10.36 11.21 19.66
CA THR A 187 -10.95 9.94 19.20
C THR A 187 -12.43 9.88 19.62
N VAL A 188 -13.31 9.58 18.65
CA VAL A 188 -14.75 9.36 18.90
C VAL A 188 -15.08 7.90 18.68
N TYR A 189 -15.48 7.19 19.73
CA TYR A 189 -15.79 5.77 19.69
C TYR A 189 -16.89 5.46 18.64
N LYS A 190 -16.65 4.42 17.83
CA LYS A 190 -17.51 3.99 16.70
C LYS A 190 -17.74 5.03 15.58
N ARG A 191 -16.93 6.07 15.48
CA ARG A 191 -16.92 6.98 14.32
C ARG A 191 -16.15 6.41 13.11
N GLY A 192 -15.43 5.34 13.31
CA GLY A 192 -14.56 4.67 12.38
C GLY A 192 -13.12 4.59 12.89
N SER A 193 -12.45 3.49 12.61
CA SER A 193 -11.08 3.17 13.02
C SER A 193 -10.32 2.50 11.88
N ALA A 194 -9.03 2.26 12.05
CA ALA A 194 -8.20 1.47 11.15
C ALA A 194 -8.26 1.96 9.68
N ILE A 195 -8.13 3.27 9.47
CA ILE A 195 -7.99 3.82 8.12
C ILE A 195 -6.51 3.82 7.77
N PHE A 196 -6.15 3.03 6.76
CA PHE A 196 -4.78 2.87 6.28
C PHE A 196 -4.68 3.13 4.77
N LEU A 197 -3.47 3.46 4.32
CA LEU A 197 -3.03 3.26 2.94
C LEU A 197 -2.24 1.96 2.93
N HIS A 198 -2.60 0.97 2.10
CA HIS A 198 -2.04 -0.38 2.15
C HIS A 198 -2.00 -1.07 0.79
N CYS A 199 -1.32 -2.23 0.71
CA CYS A 199 -1.31 -3.07 -0.49
C CYS A 199 -2.72 -3.59 -0.79
N LYS A 200 -3.18 -3.50 -2.05
CA LYS A 200 -4.51 -4.00 -2.42
C LYS A 200 -4.63 -5.51 -2.24
N ASN A 201 -5.85 -5.98 -2.00
CA ASN A 201 -6.16 -7.39 -2.13
C ASN A 201 -6.14 -7.79 -3.61
N PRO A 202 -5.50 -8.90 -4.01
CA PRO A 202 -5.47 -9.34 -5.40
C PRO A 202 -6.84 -9.48 -6.07
N ALA A 203 -7.86 -9.83 -5.29
CA ALA A 203 -9.22 -10.07 -5.80
C ALA A 203 -10.07 -8.80 -5.93
N ASP A 204 -9.72 -7.70 -5.24
CA ASP A 204 -10.59 -6.53 -5.12
C ASP A 204 -9.80 -5.25 -4.82
N TRP A 205 -10.13 -4.18 -5.50
CA TRP A 205 -9.65 -2.83 -5.20
C TRP A 205 -10.36 -2.17 -4.04
N GLY A 206 -11.62 -2.56 -3.80
CA GLY A 206 -12.44 -2.01 -2.73
C GLY A 206 -12.02 -2.48 -1.34
N SER A 207 -12.16 -1.62 -0.36
CA SER A 207 -11.81 -1.86 1.04
C SER A 207 -13.00 -1.68 1.98
N ALA A 208 -12.79 -1.87 3.27
CA ALA A 208 -13.73 -1.53 4.32
C ALA A 208 -13.65 -0.03 4.74
N GLY A 209 -12.83 0.77 4.04
CA GLY A 209 -12.63 2.20 4.30
C GLY A 209 -11.20 2.69 4.09
N CYS A 210 -10.24 1.80 3.99
CA CYS A 210 -8.84 2.10 3.66
C CYS A 210 -8.67 2.56 2.21
N VAL A 211 -7.52 3.14 1.89
CA VAL A 211 -7.05 3.34 0.51
C VAL A 211 -6.08 2.23 0.16
N SER A 212 -6.20 1.66 -1.04
CA SER A 212 -5.40 0.53 -1.50
C SER A 212 -4.66 0.85 -2.80
N VAL A 213 -3.43 0.36 -2.92
CA VAL A 213 -2.57 0.50 -4.09
C VAL A 213 -1.86 -0.82 -4.39
N GLU A 214 -1.29 -0.99 -5.56
CA GLU A 214 -0.43 -2.15 -5.86
C GLU A 214 0.76 -2.21 -4.90
N GLU A 215 1.25 -3.42 -4.60
CA GLU A 215 2.39 -3.61 -3.68
C GLU A 215 3.64 -2.84 -4.12
N ALA A 216 3.94 -2.84 -5.40
CA ALA A 216 5.10 -2.10 -5.94
C ALA A 216 4.95 -0.59 -5.74
N ASP A 217 3.75 -0.05 -5.93
CA ASP A 217 3.44 1.36 -5.72
C ASP A 217 3.50 1.73 -4.23
N MET A 218 3.04 0.84 -3.34
CA MET A 218 3.13 1.04 -1.90
C MET A 218 4.60 1.12 -1.44
N ILE A 219 5.47 0.26 -1.96
CA ILE A 219 6.92 0.31 -1.71
C ILE A 219 7.50 1.63 -2.21
N ALA A 220 7.17 2.05 -3.44
CA ALA A 220 7.67 3.29 -4.02
C ALA A 220 7.21 4.53 -3.24
N LEU A 221 5.97 4.55 -2.75
CA LEU A 221 5.46 5.59 -1.85
C LEU A 221 6.24 5.64 -0.53
N LEU A 222 6.44 4.47 0.11
CA LEU A 222 7.17 4.37 1.38
C LEU A 222 8.61 4.87 1.26
N GLN A 223 9.27 4.61 0.13
CA GLN A 223 10.65 5.07 -0.13
C GLN A 223 10.76 6.58 -0.37
N GLN A 224 9.68 7.23 -0.80
CA GLN A 224 9.63 8.66 -1.08
C GLN A 224 9.01 9.48 0.06
N CYS A 225 8.17 8.86 0.89
CA CYS A 225 7.49 9.55 1.98
C CYS A 225 8.37 9.68 3.23
N HIS A 226 8.15 10.76 3.98
CA HIS A 226 8.83 11.04 5.24
C HIS A 226 7.85 11.43 6.35
N ASN A 227 8.32 11.51 7.60
CA ASN A 227 7.50 11.95 8.72
C ASN A 227 6.99 13.39 8.48
N GLY A 228 5.73 13.63 8.83
CA GLY A 228 5.05 14.90 8.56
C GLY A 228 4.23 14.92 7.27
N CYS A 229 4.29 13.85 6.45
CA CYS A 229 3.42 13.68 5.29
C CYS A 229 1.95 13.66 5.71
N TYR A 230 1.10 14.28 4.90
CA TYR A 230 -0.36 14.25 5.04
C TYR A 230 -1.00 13.49 3.89
N MET A 231 -2.16 12.89 4.16
CA MET A 231 -3.01 12.30 3.14
C MET A 231 -4.30 13.10 3.04
N MET A 232 -4.53 13.69 1.87
CA MET A 232 -5.74 14.45 1.54
C MET A 232 -6.63 13.61 0.62
N ILE A 233 -7.86 13.37 1.03
CA ILE A 233 -8.84 12.56 0.30
C ILE A 233 -10.04 13.45 -0.01
N VAL A 234 -10.30 13.66 -1.30
CA VAL A 234 -11.36 14.56 -1.77
C VAL A 234 -12.20 13.90 -2.86
N PRO A 235 -13.50 14.25 -2.96
CA PRO A 235 -14.40 13.65 -3.95
C PRO A 235 -14.13 14.13 -5.39
N ASN A 236 -13.49 15.28 -5.56
CA ASN A 236 -13.15 15.87 -6.87
C ASN A 236 -12.10 16.98 -6.69
N GLU A 237 -11.50 17.42 -7.80
CA GLU A 237 -10.44 18.45 -7.79
C GLU A 237 -10.90 19.79 -7.21
N ALA A 238 -12.14 20.21 -7.48
CA ALA A 238 -12.67 21.47 -6.94
C ALA A 238 -12.75 21.50 -5.40
N SER A 239 -12.77 20.32 -4.78
CA SER A 239 -12.84 20.19 -3.32
C SER A 239 -11.45 20.29 -2.64
N ILE A 240 -10.33 20.29 -3.38
CA ILE A 240 -8.98 20.38 -2.82
C ILE A 240 -8.84 21.65 -1.98
N ALA A 241 -9.31 22.78 -2.49
CA ALA A 241 -9.19 24.09 -1.85
C ALA A 241 -9.95 24.23 -0.50
N ASN A 242 -10.74 23.23 -0.11
CA ASN A 242 -11.49 23.24 1.16
C ASN A 242 -10.64 22.78 2.36
N PHE A 243 -9.40 22.32 2.16
CA PHE A 243 -8.51 21.72 3.16
C PHE A 243 -7.16 22.44 3.21
#